data_56c01f4bd9b4fe2f3e0a224370ab3ebc
#
_entry.id   56c01f4bd9b4fe2f3e0a224370ab3ebc
#
_cell.length_a   1.000
_cell.length_b   1.000
_cell.length_c   1.000
_cell.angle_alpha   90.00
_cell.angle_beta   90.00
_cell.angle_gamma   90.00
#
_symmetry.space_group_name_H-M   'P 1'
#
loop_
_entity.id
_entity.type
_entity.pdbx_description
1 polymer ?
#
loop_
_entity_poly.entity_id
_entity_poly.type
_entity_poly.pdbx_seq_one_letter_code
_entity_poly.pdbx_strand_id
1 'polypeptide(L)'
;MRIVTARRISQGFFLALFVWFCIAATVGAKWWQLRGWPINWFLSLDPLTALATLLSTHTLYAPLLWAVGTIVLTAVLGRFFCGFVCPLGTLNQFAGWLSRRSLPRLRRVRVNAPHRLQGIKYVILTFFLVLAALGSVQTGLLDPLPLLHRSVNLTVLALADKTTLVLSDVPRAYESAWLLGAVLVAILALNAVIPRFFCRFVCPLGALFSLFGHFAPARIGKRAAGKCGDCRLCEEHCEGGCRPSGEIITGDCLMCMNCLDSCPSGRIGFSAHASATGETPFAPVSRRAVLGAAAAGALTAPLWTVGALAGTNRNASLIRPPGALDEERFLTRCIRCGQCMRACPSNIIQPSLLESGVQGLWTPALNFRIGRSGCQVNCVACGNVCPTSAIRPLSLEEKHGTDAFADKGPVRLGLAFVDRARCLPWAMNRPCIVCQELCPVSPKAIYTRITFETVRDGRIPVARIQGNVLELAAPPPIGRNLGSGDYAVRALTPNAPPRRILLHSKQSFTLEPPPAGWSDPAPNDTIEIAVRLQRPCVDAARCTGCGMCEHECPVSGLRAIRVYAENESRSPNAKMTI
;
A
#
# COMPACT_ATOMS: atom_id res chain seq x y z
N MET A 1 -1.20 32.37 -28.88
CA MET A 1 -0.98 31.96 -27.47
C MET A 1 0.52 31.77 -27.27
N ARG A 2 1.13 32.36 -26.22
CA ARG A 2 2.57 32.15 -25.94
C ARG A 2 2.80 30.69 -25.57
N ILE A 3 3.87 30.05 -26.04
CA ILE A 3 4.17 28.63 -25.84
C ILE A 3 4.31 28.27 -24.35
N VAL A 4 4.79 29.20 -23.52
CA VAL A 4 4.86 29.06 -22.06
C VAL A 4 3.47 28.99 -21.45
N THR A 5 2.49 29.72 -21.98
CA THR A 5 1.09 29.64 -21.52
C THR A 5 0.48 28.27 -21.83
N ALA A 6 0.70 27.78 -23.08
CA ALA A 6 0.26 26.43 -23.48
C ALA A 6 0.84 25.35 -22.56
N ARG A 7 2.14 25.46 -22.22
CA ARG A 7 2.79 24.55 -21.27
C ARG A 7 2.13 24.59 -19.89
N ARG A 8 1.86 25.77 -19.34
CA ARG A 8 1.21 25.91 -18.02
C ARG A 8 -0.18 25.30 -18.00
N ILE A 9 -0.95 25.46 -19.07
CA ILE A 9 -2.26 24.83 -19.24
C ILE A 9 -2.09 23.30 -19.26
N SER A 10 -1.15 22.77 -20.06
CA SER A 10 -0.83 21.34 -20.08
C SER A 10 -0.46 20.79 -18.71
N GLN A 11 0.41 21.49 -17.98
CA GLN A 11 0.82 21.12 -16.64
C GLN A 11 -0.36 21.07 -15.64
N GLY A 12 -1.23 22.08 -15.68
CA GLY A 12 -2.44 22.13 -14.87
C GLY A 12 -3.39 20.97 -15.20
N PHE A 13 -3.60 20.71 -16.49
CA PHE A 13 -4.43 19.62 -16.97
C PHE A 13 -3.92 18.25 -16.50
N PHE A 14 -2.63 17.95 -16.73
CA PHE A 14 -2.07 16.65 -16.32
C PHE A 14 -1.97 16.47 -14.80
N LEU A 15 -1.76 17.55 -14.05
CA LEU A 15 -1.83 17.49 -12.59
C LEU A 15 -3.27 17.21 -12.11
N ALA A 16 -4.26 17.87 -12.68
CA ALA A 16 -5.67 17.62 -12.36
C ALA A 16 -6.09 16.19 -12.74
N LEU A 17 -5.67 15.71 -13.92
CA LEU A 17 -5.90 14.34 -14.37
C LEU A 17 -5.25 13.31 -13.44
N PHE A 18 -4.03 13.58 -12.98
CA PHE A 18 -3.35 12.73 -12.00
C PHE A 18 -4.13 12.63 -10.68
N VAL A 19 -4.56 13.77 -10.14
CA VAL A 19 -5.37 13.81 -8.90
C VAL A 19 -6.70 13.09 -9.13
N TRP A 20 -7.33 13.30 -10.29
CA TRP A 20 -8.56 12.59 -10.66
C TRP A 20 -8.38 11.06 -10.64
N PHE A 21 -7.30 10.53 -11.23
CA PHE A 21 -7.04 9.09 -11.20
C PHE A 21 -6.80 8.56 -9.77
N CYS A 22 -6.14 9.33 -8.90
CA CYS A 22 -6.00 8.97 -7.50
C CYS A 22 -7.35 8.94 -6.76
N ILE A 23 -8.26 9.87 -7.06
CA ILE A 23 -9.62 9.90 -6.54
C ILE A 23 -10.44 8.74 -7.11
N ALA A 24 -10.37 8.51 -8.43
CA ALA A 24 -11.08 7.43 -9.10
C ALA A 24 -10.69 6.05 -8.56
N ALA A 25 -9.43 5.85 -8.18
CA ALA A 25 -8.97 4.63 -7.52
C ALA A 25 -9.72 4.35 -6.21
N THR A 26 -10.18 5.39 -5.51
CA THR A 26 -10.97 5.26 -4.29
C THR A 26 -12.43 4.94 -4.56
N VAL A 27 -13.06 5.71 -5.44
CA VAL A 27 -14.50 5.65 -5.71
C VAL A 27 -14.85 4.45 -6.58
N GLY A 28 -14.07 4.21 -7.64
CA GLY A 28 -14.32 3.13 -8.60
C GLY A 28 -14.20 1.72 -8.03
N ALA A 29 -13.48 1.53 -6.92
CA ALA A 29 -13.36 0.24 -6.25
C ALA A 29 -14.71 -0.34 -5.80
N LYS A 30 -15.69 0.52 -5.45
CA LYS A 30 -17.04 0.10 -5.04
C LYS A 30 -17.91 -0.33 -6.23
N TRP A 31 -17.72 0.27 -7.41
CA TRP A 31 -18.67 0.14 -8.51
C TRP A 31 -18.32 -1.00 -9.47
N TRP A 32 -17.07 -1.08 -9.92
CA TRP A 32 -16.66 -2.07 -10.93
C TRP A 32 -15.33 -2.73 -10.61
N GLN A 33 -14.91 -2.65 -9.35
CA GLN A 33 -13.63 -3.19 -8.89
C GLN A 33 -12.44 -2.71 -9.74
N LEU A 34 -12.60 -1.54 -10.37
CA LEU A 34 -11.62 -0.85 -11.22
C LEU A 34 -11.13 -1.66 -12.42
N ARG A 35 -11.85 -2.71 -12.84
CA ARG A 35 -11.50 -3.50 -14.01
C ARG A 35 -11.62 -2.64 -15.28
N GLY A 36 -10.51 -2.54 -16.03
CA GLY A 36 -10.47 -1.76 -17.27
C GLY A 36 -10.37 -0.23 -17.10
N TRP A 37 -10.35 0.31 -15.91
CA TRP A 37 -10.14 1.74 -15.68
C TRP A 37 -8.66 2.12 -15.85
N PRO A 38 -8.33 3.18 -16.62
CA PRO A 38 -6.95 3.58 -16.91
C PRO A 38 -6.28 4.36 -15.75
N ILE A 39 -6.59 4.03 -14.50
CA ILE A 39 -6.07 4.75 -13.32
C ILE A 39 -4.55 4.68 -13.16
N ASN A 40 -3.93 3.69 -13.79
CA ASN A 40 -2.47 3.50 -13.81
C ASN A 40 -1.79 4.14 -15.01
N TRP A 41 -2.50 4.95 -15.79
CA TRP A 41 -2.00 5.51 -17.05
C TRP A 41 -0.63 6.18 -16.91
N PHE A 42 -0.44 7.02 -15.87
CA PHE A 42 0.87 7.64 -15.60
C PHE A 42 1.98 6.62 -15.31
N LEU A 43 1.67 5.55 -14.58
CA LEU A 43 2.63 4.49 -14.25
C LEU A 43 2.93 3.62 -15.48
N SER A 44 1.97 3.46 -16.38
CA SER A 44 2.17 2.74 -17.65
C SER A 44 3.04 3.52 -18.65
N LEU A 45 3.04 4.86 -18.56
CA LEU A 45 3.90 5.74 -19.36
C LEU A 45 5.34 5.84 -18.84
N ASP A 46 5.66 5.18 -17.73
CA ASP A 46 6.95 5.31 -17.05
C ASP A 46 7.99 4.34 -17.62
N PRO A 47 8.99 4.82 -18.39
CA PRO A 47 10.00 3.95 -18.97
C PRO A 47 11.01 3.42 -17.95
N LEU A 48 11.19 4.09 -16.79
CA LEU A 48 12.07 3.57 -15.75
C LEU A 48 11.45 2.36 -15.06
N THR A 49 10.16 2.44 -14.74
CA THR A 49 9.39 1.29 -14.24
C THR A 49 9.39 0.13 -15.23
N ALA A 50 9.17 0.41 -16.53
CA ALA A 50 9.19 -0.61 -17.58
C ALA A 50 10.56 -1.29 -17.71
N LEU A 51 11.63 -0.50 -17.73
CA LEU A 51 13.01 -1.02 -17.84
C LEU A 51 13.41 -1.81 -16.59
N ALA A 52 13.10 -1.31 -15.39
CA ALA A 52 13.43 -2.00 -14.16
C ALA A 52 12.71 -3.33 -14.00
N THR A 53 11.42 -3.39 -14.34
CA THR A 53 10.65 -4.64 -14.34
C THR A 53 11.12 -5.61 -15.42
N LEU A 54 11.49 -5.13 -16.60
CA LEU A 54 12.08 -5.95 -17.66
C LEU A 54 13.41 -6.59 -17.21
N LEU A 55 14.30 -5.79 -16.62
CA LEU A 55 15.60 -6.28 -16.14
C LEU A 55 15.46 -7.29 -15.00
N SER A 56 14.49 -7.09 -14.10
CA SER A 56 14.33 -7.97 -12.94
C SER A 56 13.55 -9.25 -13.22
N THR A 57 12.65 -9.26 -14.21
CA THR A 57 11.76 -10.39 -14.48
C THR A 57 12.03 -11.08 -15.82
N HIS A 58 12.84 -10.44 -16.70
CA HIS A 58 13.07 -10.86 -18.08
C HIS A 58 11.77 -11.06 -18.88
N THR A 59 10.67 -10.39 -18.47
CA THR A 59 9.36 -10.48 -19.12
C THR A 59 8.81 -9.09 -19.44
N LEU A 60 8.20 -8.98 -20.63
CA LEU A 60 7.52 -7.74 -21.05
C LEU A 60 6.07 -7.77 -20.58
N TYR A 61 5.66 -6.67 -19.95
CA TYR A 61 4.27 -6.45 -19.53
C TYR A 61 3.56 -5.58 -20.54
N ALA A 62 2.49 -6.08 -21.14
CA ALA A 62 1.71 -5.33 -22.13
C ALA A 62 1.29 -3.92 -21.68
N PRO A 63 0.82 -3.67 -20.45
CA PRO A 63 0.50 -2.32 -20.00
C PRO A 63 1.69 -1.35 -19.98
N LEU A 64 2.91 -1.85 -19.80
CA LEU A 64 4.13 -1.05 -19.76
C LEU A 64 4.71 -0.74 -21.15
N LEU A 65 4.17 -1.33 -22.22
CA LEU A 65 4.59 -1.00 -23.59
C LEU A 65 4.30 0.46 -23.97
N TRP A 66 3.33 1.11 -23.34
CA TRP A 66 3.08 2.54 -23.48
C TRP A 66 4.31 3.40 -23.11
N ALA A 67 5.21 2.89 -22.28
CA ALA A 67 6.48 3.54 -21.95
C ALA A 67 7.40 3.71 -23.17
N VAL A 68 7.30 2.83 -24.16
CA VAL A 68 8.06 2.97 -25.43
C VAL A 68 7.63 4.25 -26.14
N GLY A 69 6.34 4.58 -26.14
CA GLY A 69 5.83 5.83 -26.71
C GLY A 69 6.46 7.07 -26.05
N THR A 70 6.65 7.05 -24.72
CA THR A 70 7.31 8.17 -24.02
C THR A 70 8.80 8.25 -24.30
N ILE A 71 9.48 7.12 -24.53
CA ILE A 71 10.89 7.09 -24.97
C ILE A 71 11.01 7.68 -26.38
N VAL A 72 10.17 7.25 -27.33
CA VAL A 72 10.16 7.77 -28.69
C VAL A 72 9.87 9.27 -28.71
N LEU A 73 8.85 9.70 -27.95
CA LEU A 73 8.53 11.12 -27.81
C LEU A 73 9.72 11.92 -27.24
N THR A 74 10.44 11.35 -26.28
CA THR A 74 11.63 11.98 -25.68
C THR A 74 12.79 12.02 -26.68
N ALA A 75 12.99 10.98 -27.48
CA ALA A 75 14.03 10.94 -28.51
C ALA A 75 13.77 11.96 -29.63
N VAL A 76 12.51 12.36 -29.87
CA VAL A 76 12.13 13.34 -30.88
C VAL A 76 12.07 14.77 -30.32
N LEU A 77 11.42 14.96 -29.18
CA LEU A 77 11.13 16.26 -28.59
C LEU A 77 12.01 16.64 -27.38
N GLY A 78 12.99 15.80 -27.04
CA GLY A 78 13.76 15.99 -25.81
C GLY A 78 12.93 15.69 -24.55
N ARG A 79 13.35 16.20 -23.40
CA ARG A 79 12.69 15.94 -22.11
C ARG A 79 11.32 16.62 -21.95
N PHE A 80 10.50 16.56 -23.01
CA PHE A 80 9.18 17.15 -23.06
C PHE A 80 8.29 16.67 -21.91
N PHE A 81 8.29 15.37 -21.63
CA PHE A 81 7.50 14.76 -20.55
C PHE A 81 7.72 15.47 -19.20
N CYS A 82 8.99 15.75 -18.83
CA CYS A 82 9.33 16.42 -17.57
C CYS A 82 8.84 17.88 -17.49
N GLY A 83 8.71 18.54 -18.65
CA GLY A 83 8.30 19.94 -18.74
C GLY A 83 6.80 20.15 -18.82
N PHE A 84 6.04 19.20 -19.39
CA PHE A 84 4.63 19.38 -19.77
C PHE A 84 3.67 18.40 -19.10
N VAL A 85 4.11 17.15 -18.84
CA VAL A 85 3.24 16.06 -18.43
C VAL A 85 3.46 15.64 -16.97
N CYS A 86 4.71 15.59 -16.50
CA CYS A 86 5.05 15.06 -15.18
C CYS A 86 4.40 15.85 -14.03
N PRO A 87 3.51 15.25 -13.22
CA PRO A 87 2.82 15.95 -12.14
C PRO A 87 3.79 16.43 -11.03
N LEU A 88 4.79 15.62 -10.67
CA LEU A 88 5.81 16.03 -9.70
C LEU A 88 6.66 17.18 -10.24
N GLY A 89 6.95 17.19 -11.57
CA GLY A 89 7.61 18.29 -12.26
C GLY A 89 6.82 19.60 -12.13
N THR A 90 5.51 19.54 -12.24
CA THR A 90 4.60 20.67 -12.06
C THR A 90 4.63 21.21 -10.63
N LEU A 91 4.53 20.33 -9.62
CA LEU A 91 4.62 20.70 -8.20
C LEU A 91 5.99 21.34 -7.86
N ASN A 92 7.09 20.75 -8.33
CA ASN A 92 8.43 21.30 -8.14
C ASN A 92 8.59 22.68 -8.82
N GLN A 93 7.97 22.89 -9.98
CA GLN A 93 7.98 24.19 -10.64
C GLN A 93 7.22 25.23 -9.85
N PHE A 94 6.03 24.87 -9.35
CA PHE A 94 5.21 25.77 -8.53
C PHE A 94 5.93 26.15 -7.23
N ALA A 95 6.48 25.16 -6.50
CA ALA A 95 7.25 25.40 -5.29
C ALA A 95 8.48 26.28 -5.55
N GLY A 96 9.22 26.01 -6.64
CA GLY A 96 10.35 26.83 -7.06
C GLY A 96 9.95 28.24 -7.55
N TRP A 97 8.79 28.43 -8.11
CA TRP A 97 8.28 29.76 -8.46
C TRP A 97 7.94 30.55 -7.20
N LEU A 98 7.26 29.93 -6.24
CA LEU A 98 6.87 30.55 -4.97
C LEU A 98 8.10 31.02 -4.18
N SER A 99 9.11 30.16 -4.05
CA SER A 99 10.34 30.47 -3.30
C SER A 99 11.22 31.54 -3.96
N ARG A 100 11.17 31.67 -5.29
CA ARG A 100 11.98 32.65 -6.04
C ARG A 100 11.32 34.01 -6.24
N ARG A 101 10.04 34.14 -5.89
CA ARG A 101 9.29 35.38 -6.12
C ARG A 101 9.93 36.60 -5.44
N SER A 102 10.55 36.41 -4.28
CA SER A 102 11.21 37.43 -3.48
C SER A 102 12.72 37.57 -3.73
N LEU A 103 13.33 36.70 -4.57
CA LEU A 103 14.78 36.71 -4.78
C LEU A 103 15.22 37.79 -5.79
N PRO A 104 16.34 38.52 -5.55
CA PRO A 104 16.91 39.46 -6.51
C PRO A 104 17.42 38.72 -7.76
N ARG A 105 17.44 39.43 -8.89
CA ARG A 105 17.79 38.89 -10.22
C ARG A 105 19.12 38.12 -10.23
N LEU A 106 20.19 38.72 -9.70
CA LEU A 106 21.53 38.10 -9.67
C LEU A 106 21.54 36.76 -8.92
N ARG A 107 20.79 36.66 -7.84
CA ARG A 107 20.64 35.41 -7.09
C ARG A 107 19.85 34.37 -7.88
N ARG A 108 18.80 34.76 -8.62
CA ARG A 108 18.05 33.85 -9.51
C ARG A 108 18.95 33.26 -10.60
N VAL A 109 19.77 34.07 -11.26
CA VAL A 109 20.74 33.60 -12.25
C VAL A 109 21.73 32.59 -11.64
N ARG A 110 22.27 32.88 -10.43
CA ARG A 110 23.21 31.98 -9.76
C ARG A 110 22.59 30.64 -9.37
N VAL A 111 21.38 30.64 -8.85
CA VAL A 111 20.66 29.43 -8.41
C VAL A 111 20.22 28.56 -9.60
N ASN A 112 19.95 29.19 -10.76
CA ASN A 112 19.59 28.49 -12.00
C ASN A 112 20.82 28.05 -12.82
N ALA A 113 22.03 28.42 -12.44
CA ALA A 113 23.25 28.01 -13.14
C ALA A 113 23.42 26.47 -13.11
N PRO A 114 24.10 25.89 -14.12
CA PRO A 114 24.44 24.47 -14.09
C PRO A 114 25.37 24.17 -12.91
N HIS A 115 25.16 23.01 -12.31
CA HIS A 115 25.95 22.59 -11.15
C HIS A 115 26.60 21.22 -11.42
N ARG A 116 27.85 21.03 -11.02
CA ARG A 116 28.57 19.76 -11.23
C ARG A 116 27.86 18.54 -10.65
N LEU A 117 27.14 18.71 -9.52
CA LEU A 117 26.40 17.63 -8.87
C LEU A 117 25.16 17.16 -9.66
N GLN A 118 24.78 17.83 -10.77
CA GLN A 118 23.68 17.34 -11.63
C GLN A 118 23.99 15.96 -12.23
N GLY A 119 25.27 15.55 -12.26
CA GLY A 119 25.68 14.21 -12.67
C GLY A 119 25.29 13.09 -11.70
N ILE A 120 24.96 13.40 -10.43
CA ILE A 120 24.58 12.40 -9.41
C ILE A 120 23.36 11.58 -9.84
N LYS A 121 22.40 12.16 -10.55
CA LYS A 121 21.22 11.44 -11.07
C LYS A 121 21.57 10.23 -11.95
N TYR A 122 22.68 10.28 -12.71
CA TYR A 122 23.15 9.15 -13.52
C TYR A 122 23.77 8.05 -12.65
N VAL A 123 24.47 8.43 -11.58
CA VAL A 123 25.00 7.50 -10.57
C VAL A 123 23.86 6.75 -9.89
N ILE A 124 22.81 7.47 -9.48
CA ILE A 124 21.59 6.89 -8.88
C ILE A 124 20.88 5.96 -9.88
N LEU A 125 20.72 6.39 -11.13
CA LEU A 125 20.12 5.57 -12.18
C LEU A 125 20.90 4.26 -12.37
N THR A 126 22.23 4.32 -12.53
CA THR A 126 23.08 3.14 -12.71
C THR A 126 22.95 2.19 -11.52
N PHE A 127 23.03 2.71 -10.29
CA PHE A 127 22.86 1.92 -9.07
C PHE A 127 21.54 1.13 -9.07
N PHE A 128 20.43 1.80 -9.34
CA PHE A 128 19.12 1.14 -9.34
C PHE A 128 18.91 0.17 -10.51
N LEU A 129 19.47 0.45 -11.68
CA LEU A 129 19.37 -0.48 -12.81
C LEU A 129 20.19 -1.76 -12.56
N VAL A 130 21.36 -1.64 -11.93
CA VAL A 130 22.14 -2.83 -11.52
C VAL A 130 21.40 -3.64 -10.47
N LEU A 131 20.80 -2.99 -9.45
CA LEU A 131 19.95 -3.68 -8.48
C LEU A 131 18.77 -4.39 -9.16
N ALA A 132 18.12 -3.75 -10.13
CA ALA A 132 17.02 -4.36 -10.88
C ALA A 132 17.49 -5.58 -11.69
N ALA A 133 18.63 -5.48 -12.38
CA ALA A 133 19.21 -6.59 -13.12
C ALA A 133 19.58 -7.80 -12.22
N LEU A 134 19.84 -7.54 -10.93
CA LEU A 134 20.09 -8.57 -9.92
C LEU A 134 18.82 -8.96 -9.14
N GLY A 135 17.63 -8.69 -9.69
CA GLY A 135 16.36 -9.14 -9.15
C GLY A 135 15.77 -8.27 -8.01
N SER A 136 16.30 -7.06 -7.76
CA SER A 136 15.78 -6.18 -6.70
C SER A 136 15.25 -4.85 -7.25
N VAL A 137 13.93 -4.74 -7.46
CA VAL A 137 13.31 -3.52 -7.97
C VAL A 137 13.18 -2.48 -6.86
N GLN A 138 14.19 -1.61 -6.75
CA GLN A 138 14.21 -0.50 -5.79
C GLN A 138 13.96 0.87 -6.45
N THR A 139 13.84 0.92 -7.78
CA THR A 139 13.62 2.15 -8.55
C THR A 139 12.45 2.96 -8.05
N GLY A 140 11.32 2.30 -7.68
CA GLY A 140 10.12 2.97 -7.18
C GLY A 140 10.30 3.77 -5.88
N LEU A 141 11.45 3.69 -5.21
CA LEU A 141 11.75 4.53 -4.05
C LEU A 141 11.97 5.99 -4.44
N LEU A 142 12.72 6.23 -5.53
CA LEU A 142 13.09 7.57 -6.02
C LEU A 142 12.50 7.91 -7.39
N ASP A 143 11.77 7.00 -8.01
CA ASP A 143 11.05 7.30 -9.24
C ASP A 143 9.93 8.31 -8.96
N PRO A 144 9.86 9.43 -9.71
CA PRO A 144 8.92 10.50 -9.45
C PRO A 144 7.45 10.09 -9.53
N LEU A 145 7.10 9.14 -10.40
CA LEU A 145 5.70 8.73 -10.59
C LEU A 145 5.22 7.80 -9.46
N PRO A 146 5.86 6.67 -9.16
CA PRO A 146 5.50 5.85 -8.01
C PRO A 146 5.59 6.61 -6.67
N LEU A 147 6.62 7.45 -6.49
CA LEU A 147 6.79 8.27 -5.29
C LEU A 147 5.62 9.22 -5.10
N LEU A 148 5.21 9.94 -6.15
CA LEU A 148 4.11 10.88 -6.06
C LEU A 148 2.78 10.15 -5.83
N HIS A 149 2.51 9.05 -6.56
CA HIS A 149 1.32 8.22 -6.34
C HIS A 149 1.21 7.77 -4.88
N ARG A 150 2.30 7.21 -4.34
CA ARG A 150 2.35 6.75 -2.96
C ARG A 150 2.09 7.88 -1.98
N SER A 151 2.79 9.01 -2.13
CA SER A 151 2.65 10.15 -1.22
C SER A 151 1.25 10.77 -1.28
N VAL A 152 0.69 10.94 -2.47
CA VAL A 152 -0.67 11.50 -2.62
C VAL A 152 -1.72 10.54 -2.08
N ASN A 153 -1.67 9.27 -2.47
CA ASN A 153 -2.67 8.27 -2.08
C ASN A 153 -2.69 8.00 -0.57
N LEU A 154 -1.52 7.88 0.05
CA LEU A 154 -1.42 7.42 1.45
C LEU A 154 -1.34 8.58 2.45
N THR A 155 -0.97 9.80 2.01
CA THR A 155 -0.86 10.95 2.90
C THR A 155 -1.86 12.04 2.57
N VAL A 156 -1.78 12.64 1.37
CA VAL A 156 -2.60 13.81 1.02
C VAL A 156 -4.10 13.45 0.99
N LEU A 157 -4.47 12.41 0.24
CA LEU A 157 -5.87 11.98 0.16
C LEU A 157 -6.37 11.34 1.46
N ALA A 158 -5.51 10.66 2.22
CA ALA A 158 -5.90 10.15 3.54
C ALA A 158 -6.19 11.29 4.54
N LEU A 159 -5.43 12.38 4.46
CA LEU A 159 -5.73 13.58 5.25
C LEU A 159 -7.02 14.26 4.78
N ALA A 160 -7.24 14.35 3.47
CA ALA A 160 -8.49 14.86 2.91
C ALA A 160 -9.71 14.01 3.33
N ASP A 161 -9.59 12.67 3.34
CA ASP A 161 -10.65 11.78 3.84
C ASP A 161 -11.01 12.07 5.32
N LYS A 162 -9.99 12.38 6.16
CA LYS A 162 -10.23 12.70 7.58
C LYS A 162 -10.92 14.05 7.79
N THR A 163 -10.63 15.02 6.92
CA THR A 163 -11.13 16.39 7.08
C THR A 163 -12.47 16.64 6.40
N THR A 164 -12.72 16.01 5.26
CA THR A 164 -13.88 16.32 4.40
C THR A 164 -14.93 15.22 4.35
N LEU A 165 -14.57 13.96 4.60
CA LEU A 165 -15.41 12.75 4.42
C LEU A 165 -16.05 12.62 3.02
N VAL A 166 -15.65 13.44 2.06
CA VAL A 166 -16.24 13.51 0.71
C VAL A 166 -15.84 12.30 -0.14
N LEU A 167 -14.59 11.87 -0.01
CA LEU A 167 -14.04 10.80 -0.86
C LEU A 167 -14.27 9.40 -0.28
N SER A 168 -14.53 9.29 1.00
CA SER A 168 -14.76 8.01 1.69
C SER A 168 -15.66 8.21 2.90
N ASP A 169 -16.66 7.35 3.07
CA ASP A 169 -17.58 7.36 4.21
C ASP A 169 -16.86 7.18 5.57
N VAL A 170 -15.66 6.65 5.54
CA VAL A 170 -14.79 6.48 6.70
C VAL A 170 -13.38 6.94 6.38
N PRO A 171 -12.76 7.70 7.28
CA PRO A 171 -11.39 8.18 7.09
C PRO A 171 -10.42 7.00 6.98
N ARG A 172 -9.60 7.02 5.94
CA ARG A 172 -8.55 6.02 5.75
C ARG A 172 -7.33 6.39 6.56
N ALA A 173 -6.74 5.39 7.21
CA ALA A 173 -5.51 5.54 7.97
C ALA A 173 -4.46 4.57 7.41
N TYR A 174 -3.22 5.03 7.32
CA TYR A 174 -2.10 4.21 6.90
C TYR A 174 -0.96 4.33 7.92
N GLU A 175 -0.38 3.17 8.27
CA GLU A 175 0.79 3.13 9.14
C GLU A 175 1.95 3.89 8.52
N SER A 176 2.63 4.70 9.31
CA SER A 176 3.80 5.50 8.87
C SER A 176 3.57 6.42 7.66
N ALA A 177 2.31 6.76 7.34
CA ALA A 177 1.98 7.67 6.24
C ALA A 177 2.66 9.05 6.39
N TRP A 178 2.87 9.52 7.62
CA TRP A 178 3.56 10.77 7.91
C TRP A 178 4.97 10.80 7.32
N LEU A 179 5.68 9.67 7.31
CA LEU A 179 7.03 9.57 6.73
C LEU A 179 7.02 9.82 5.23
N LEU A 180 6.02 9.24 4.52
CA LEU A 180 5.84 9.45 3.08
C LEU A 180 5.49 10.91 2.77
N GLY A 181 4.65 11.53 3.61
CA GLY A 181 4.35 12.95 3.53
C GLY A 181 5.57 13.82 3.77
N ALA A 182 6.38 13.50 4.79
CA ALA A 182 7.60 14.21 5.09
C ALA A 182 8.61 14.16 3.92
N VAL A 183 8.75 13.00 3.26
CA VAL A 183 9.59 12.87 2.05
C VAL A 183 9.10 13.79 0.94
N LEU A 184 7.80 13.84 0.66
CA LEU A 184 7.23 14.74 -0.36
C LEU A 184 7.45 16.20 0.01
N VAL A 185 7.20 16.58 1.27
CA VAL A 185 7.43 17.95 1.76
C VAL A 185 8.90 18.33 1.65
N ALA A 186 9.81 17.44 2.02
CA ALA A 186 11.26 17.66 1.88
C ALA A 186 11.66 17.89 0.41
N ILE A 187 11.15 17.08 -0.53
CA ILE A 187 11.39 17.26 -1.97
C ILE A 187 10.90 18.63 -2.44
N LEU A 188 9.72 19.05 -2.00
CA LEU A 188 9.17 20.35 -2.37
C LEU A 188 9.93 21.51 -1.69
N ALA A 189 10.31 21.37 -0.43
CA ALA A 189 11.07 22.38 0.32
C ALA A 189 12.47 22.62 -0.26
N LEU A 190 13.14 21.58 -0.76
CA LEU A 190 14.45 21.69 -1.40
C LEU A 190 14.45 22.60 -2.64
N ASN A 191 13.27 22.87 -3.24
CA ASN A 191 13.13 23.86 -4.31
C ASN A 191 13.38 25.31 -3.83
N ALA A 192 13.35 25.56 -2.53
CA ALA A 192 13.73 26.87 -1.98
C ALA A 192 15.24 27.12 -2.08
N VAL A 193 16.05 26.06 -2.06
CA VAL A 193 17.51 26.14 -2.21
C VAL A 193 17.89 26.22 -3.70
N ILE A 194 17.46 25.23 -4.49
CA ILE A 194 17.71 25.17 -5.93
C ILE A 194 16.42 24.76 -6.64
N PRO A 195 15.98 25.51 -7.66
CA PRO A 195 14.79 25.18 -8.42
C PRO A 195 14.85 23.78 -9.02
N ARG A 196 13.75 23.04 -8.91
CA ARG A 196 13.65 21.66 -9.38
C ARG A 196 14.77 20.77 -8.85
N PHE A 197 15.15 20.95 -7.57
CA PHE A 197 16.24 20.21 -6.94
C PHE A 197 16.17 18.71 -7.23
N PHE A 198 15.03 18.10 -6.92
CA PHE A 198 14.84 16.67 -7.16
C PHE A 198 15.06 16.29 -8.63
N CYS A 199 14.45 17.03 -9.57
CA CYS A 199 14.53 16.74 -11.00
C CYS A 199 15.95 16.92 -11.57
N ARG A 200 16.75 17.84 -10.99
CA ARG A 200 18.11 18.16 -11.45
C ARG A 200 19.16 17.20 -10.90
N PHE A 201 19.03 16.75 -9.63
CA PHE A 201 20.09 16.05 -8.92
C PHE A 201 19.75 14.60 -8.57
N VAL A 202 18.49 14.28 -8.32
CA VAL A 202 18.09 12.98 -7.72
C VAL A 202 17.31 12.09 -8.69
N CYS A 203 16.46 12.67 -9.52
CA CYS A 203 15.46 11.95 -10.31
C CYS A 203 16.07 10.94 -11.30
N PRO A 204 15.96 9.62 -11.10
CA PRO A 204 16.52 8.62 -12.02
C PRO A 204 15.75 8.56 -13.35
N LEU A 205 14.42 8.78 -13.35
CA LEU A 205 13.64 8.89 -14.58
C LEU A 205 14.13 10.09 -15.42
N GLY A 206 14.44 11.22 -14.74
CA GLY A 206 15.02 12.38 -15.40
C GLY A 206 16.41 12.10 -16.01
N ALA A 207 17.22 11.25 -15.39
CA ALA A 207 18.48 10.79 -15.95
C ALA A 207 18.25 9.91 -17.18
N LEU A 208 17.30 8.97 -17.12
CA LEU A 208 16.95 8.11 -18.26
C LEU A 208 16.47 8.93 -19.46
N PHE A 209 15.55 9.87 -19.25
CA PHE A 209 15.10 10.78 -20.32
C PHE A 209 16.23 11.66 -20.87
N SER A 210 17.22 12.01 -20.07
CA SER A 210 18.41 12.73 -20.53
C SER A 210 19.20 11.95 -21.59
N LEU A 211 19.35 10.62 -21.39
CA LEU A 211 20.06 9.75 -22.31
C LEU A 211 19.41 9.71 -23.70
N PHE A 212 18.09 9.63 -23.76
CA PHE A 212 17.36 9.63 -25.02
C PHE A 212 17.17 11.03 -25.59
N GLY A 213 16.92 12.02 -24.74
CA GLY A 213 16.67 13.41 -25.14
C GLY A 213 17.87 14.11 -25.76
N HIS A 214 19.08 13.59 -25.54
CA HIS A 214 20.28 14.07 -26.23
C HIS A 214 20.22 13.88 -27.74
N PHE A 215 19.58 12.82 -28.21
CA PHE A 215 19.43 12.51 -29.63
C PHE A 215 18.33 13.33 -30.30
N ALA A 216 17.53 14.09 -29.52
CA ALA A 216 16.39 14.81 -30.07
C ALA A 216 16.79 15.82 -31.15
N PRO A 217 16.14 15.80 -32.33
CA PRO A 217 16.31 16.83 -33.32
C PRO A 217 15.71 18.16 -32.85
N ALA A 218 14.73 18.12 -31.96
CA ALA A 218 14.11 19.32 -31.40
C ALA A 218 15.05 19.92 -30.33
N ARG A 219 15.72 21.02 -30.66
CA ARG A 219 16.73 21.66 -29.80
C ARG A 219 16.38 23.12 -29.52
N ILE A 220 16.82 23.58 -28.35
CA ILE A 220 16.77 25.00 -27.98
C ILE A 220 18.21 25.47 -27.83
N GLY A 221 18.55 26.56 -28.51
CA GLY A 221 19.88 27.11 -28.44
C GLY A 221 19.99 28.47 -29.10
N LYS A 222 21.18 29.00 -29.17
CA LYS A 222 21.47 30.21 -29.92
C LYS A 222 21.45 29.94 -31.44
N ARG A 223 20.81 30.83 -32.18
CA ARG A 223 20.78 30.80 -33.64
C ARG A 223 22.06 31.35 -34.30
N ALA A 224 22.77 32.24 -33.61
CA ALA A 224 24.02 32.85 -34.11
C ALA A 224 25.05 32.99 -32.98
N ALA A 225 26.34 32.92 -33.29
CA ALA A 225 27.47 32.96 -32.37
C ALA A 225 27.71 34.29 -31.64
N GLY A 226 26.94 35.35 -31.91
CA GLY A 226 27.10 36.68 -31.33
C GLY A 226 27.02 36.69 -29.78
N LYS A 227 27.85 37.54 -29.17
CA LYS A 227 27.85 37.74 -27.69
C LYS A 227 26.53 38.39 -27.24
N CYS A 228 25.97 37.91 -26.14
CA CYS A 228 24.72 38.42 -25.54
C CYS A 228 24.95 39.60 -24.56
N GLY A 229 26.20 40.08 -24.35
CA GLY A 229 26.49 41.02 -23.29
C GLY A 229 26.09 40.46 -21.90
N ASP A 230 25.77 41.35 -20.97
CA ASP A 230 25.43 40.99 -19.56
C ASP A 230 23.96 40.68 -19.33
N CYS A 231 23.17 40.44 -20.40
CA CYS A 231 21.71 40.34 -20.33
C CYS A 231 21.22 39.19 -19.45
N ARG A 232 21.75 37.95 -19.61
CA ARG A 232 21.42 36.70 -18.85
C ARG A 232 19.96 36.44 -18.50
N LEU A 233 18.97 37.07 -19.14
CA LEU A 233 17.54 36.85 -18.85
C LEU A 233 17.09 35.39 -19.10
N CYS A 234 17.67 34.75 -20.12
CA CYS A 234 17.40 33.34 -20.39
C CYS A 234 17.92 32.39 -19.31
N GLU A 235 19.03 32.75 -18.62
CA GLU A 235 19.57 31.99 -17.49
C GLU A 235 18.72 32.22 -16.23
N GLU A 236 18.23 33.44 -16.00
CA GLU A 236 17.34 33.78 -14.89
C GLU A 236 16.08 32.90 -14.86
N HIS A 237 15.58 32.54 -16.04
CA HIS A 237 14.36 31.73 -16.20
C HIS A 237 14.62 30.26 -16.54
N CYS A 238 15.90 29.81 -16.58
CA CYS A 238 16.27 28.44 -16.91
C CYS A 238 16.06 27.49 -15.74
N GLU A 239 14.95 26.75 -15.71
CA GLU A 239 14.61 25.80 -14.65
C GLU A 239 15.46 24.52 -14.66
N GLY A 240 15.98 24.11 -15.82
CA GLY A 240 16.80 22.90 -15.99
C GLY A 240 18.27 23.07 -15.61
N GLY A 241 18.74 24.33 -15.48
CA GLY A 241 20.17 24.60 -15.26
C GLY A 241 21.04 24.20 -16.45
N CYS A 242 20.57 24.43 -17.68
CA CYS A 242 21.22 23.99 -18.92
C CYS A 242 22.01 25.09 -19.67
N ARG A 243 22.16 26.29 -19.09
CA ARG A 243 22.97 27.42 -19.61
C ARG A 243 22.64 27.84 -21.05
N PRO A 244 21.45 28.36 -21.32
CA PRO A 244 21.03 28.69 -22.69
C PRO A 244 21.78 29.86 -23.33
N SER A 245 22.51 30.68 -22.57
CA SER A 245 23.33 31.79 -23.08
C SER A 245 24.72 31.37 -23.58
N GLY A 246 25.18 30.19 -23.20
CA GLY A 246 26.49 29.63 -23.55
C GLY A 246 26.38 28.24 -24.15
N GLU A 247 27.37 27.41 -23.88
CA GLU A 247 27.32 25.99 -24.22
C GLU A 247 26.18 25.32 -23.47
N ILE A 248 25.22 24.77 -24.21
CA ILE A 248 24.00 24.24 -23.62
C ILE A 248 24.14 22.75 -23.29
N ILE A 249 23.71 22.37 -22.08
CA ILE A 249 23.62 20.95 -21.68
C ILE A 249 22.28 20.41 -22.18
N THR A 250 22.29 19.73 -23.33
CA THR A 250 21.05 19.26 -24.01
C THR A 250 20.29 18.24 -23.17
N GLY A 251 20.99 17.30 -22.51
CA GLY A 251 20.35 16.31 -21.65
C GLY A 251 19.70 16.89 -20.38
N ASP A 252 20.04 18.11 -19.96
CA ASP A 252 19.39 18.76 -18.82
C ASP A 252 18.29 19.73 -19.23
N CYS A 253 18.15 20.03 -20.53
CA CYS A 253 17.09 20.87 -21.05
C CYS A 253 15.73 20.21 -20.89
N LEU A 254 14.85 20.84 -20.09
CA LEU A 254 13.47 20.37 -19.83
C LEU A 254 12.48 20.77 -20.93
N MET A 255 12.96 21.34 -22.02
CA MET A 255 12.12 21.91 -23.09
C MET A 255 11.02 22.86 -22.57
N CYS A 256 11.34 23.60 -21.49
CA CYS A 256 10.37 24.46 -20.81
C CYS A 256 10.06 25.77 -21.55
N MET A 257 10.81 26.11 -22.59
CA MET A 257 10.66 27.27 -23.47
C MET A 257 10.75 28.64 -22.78
N ASN A 258 11.05 28.70 -21.48
CA ASN A 258 11.14 29.98 -20.76
C ASN A 258 12.23 30.91 -21.33
N CYS A 259 13.34 30.33 -21.77
CA CYS A 259 14.44 31.10 -22.36
C CYS A 259 14.09 31.74 -23.70
N LEU A 260 13.17 31.13 -24.49
CA LEU A 260 12.67 31.71 -25.74
C LEU A 260 11.80 32.94 -25.45
N ASP A 261 10.85 32.82 -24.51
CA ASP A 261 9.94 33.89 -24.13
C ASP A 261 10.66 35.06 -23.43
N SER A 262 11.77 34.78 -22.76
CA SER A 262 12.56 35.77 -22.01
C SER A 262 13.63 36.48 -22.87
N CYS A 263 13.87 36.07 -24.10
CA CYS A 263 14.93 36.64 -24.94
C CYS A 263 14.40 37.82 -25.76
N PRO A 264 14.69 39.09 -25.40
CA PRO A 264 14.14 40.25 -26.09
C PRO A 264 14.71 40.41 -27.52
N SER A 265 15.90 39.90 -27.78
CA SER A 265 16.58 39.99 -29.08
C SER A 265 16.31 38.80 -30.01
N GLY A 266 15.48 37.81 -29.60
CA GLY A 266 15.16 36.61 -30.37
C GLY A 266 16.36 35.73 -30.74
N ARG A 267 17.49 35.87 -30.06
CA ARG A 267 18.72 35.11 -30.34
C ARG A 267 18.64 33.64 -29.93
N ILE A 268 17.79 33.31 -28.95
CA ILE A 268 17.49 31.94 -28.59
C ILE A 268 16.27 31.49 -29.36
N GLY A 269 16.37 30.34 -29.98
CA GLY A 269 15.32 29.79 -30.80
C GLY A 269 15.21 28.30 -30.71
N PHE A 270 14.10 27.79 -31.20
CA PHE A 270 13.88 26.39 -31.48
C PHE A 270 14.49 26.05 -32.83
N SER A 271 15.27 25.01 -32.94
CA SER A 271 16.01 24.61 -34.12
C SER A 271 16.19 23.10 -34.19
N ALA A 272 16.30 22.55 -35.39
CA ALA A 272 16.76 21.19 -35.63
C ALA A 272 18.30 21.06 -35.64
N HIS A 273 19.00 22.20 -35.66
CA HIS A 273 20.46 22.26 -35.68
C HIS A 273 21.04 22.52 -34.29
N ALA A 274 22.31 22.16 -34.12
CA ALA A 274 23.02 22.40 -32.87
C ALA A 274 23.12 23.90 -32.55
N SER A 275 23.22 24.24 -31.27
CA SER A 275 23.39 25.61 -30.81
C SER A 275 24.70 26.20 -31.33
N ALA A 276 24.64 27.42 -31.85
CA ALA A 276 25.81 28.14 -32.38
C ALA A 276 26.94 28.38 -31.31
N THR A 277 26.65 28.19 -30.02
CA THR A 277 27.61 28.35 -28.91
C THR A 277 28.12 27.02 -28.37
N GLY A 278 27.85 25.92 -29.05
CA GLY A 278 28.21 24.57 -28.61
C GLY A 278 27.16 23.87 -27.78
N GLU A 279 27.26 22.56 -27.71
CA GLU A 279 26.40 21.67 -26.93
C GLU A 279 27.22 20.63 -26.18
N THR A 280 26.85 20.37 -24.93
CA THR A 280 27.31 19.21 -24.17
C THR A 280 26.15 18.25 -23.97
N PRO A 281 26.33 16.93 -24.16
CA PRO A 281 25.25 15.96 -24.05
C PRO A 281 24.71 15.86 -22.62
N PHE A 282 25.60 15.83 -21.64
CA PHE A 282 25.24 15.53 -20.24
C PHE A 282 25.98 16.43 -19.26
N ALA A 283 25.39 16.60 -18.06
CA ALA A 283 26.13 17.14 -16.92
C ALA A 283 27.36 16.28 -16.61
N PRO A 284 28.48 16.89 -16.15
CA PRO A 284 29.72 16.17 -15.93
C PRO A 284 29.54 15.06 -14.91
N VAL A 285 29.83 13.84 -15.34
CA VAL A 285 29.88 12.64 -14.50
C VAL A 285 31.16 11.87 -14.84
N SER A 286 31.92 11.48 -13.83
CA SER A 286 33.15 10.72 -14.06
C SER A 286 32.83 9.24 -14.33
N ARG A 287 33.62 8.62 -15.23
CA ARG A 287 33.52 7.17 -15.49
C ARG A 287 33.69 6.35 -14.21
N ARG A 288 34.59 6.80 -13.30
CA ARG A 288 34.81 6.17 -11.99
C ARG A 288 33.56 6.20 -11.13
N ALA A 289 32.78 7.29 -11.12
CA ALA A 289 31.55 7.39 -10.34
C ALA A 289 30.46 6.44 -10.86
N VAL A 290 30.35 6.28 -12.19
CA VAL A 290 29.39 5.35 -12.81
C VAL A 290 29.79 3.90 -12.52
N LEU A 291 31.07 3.55 -12.68
CA LEU A 291 31.58 2.20 -12.36
C LEU A 291 31.47 1.91 -10.86
N GLY A 292 31.77 2.91 -10.01
CA GLY A 292 31.60 2.80 -8.57
C GLY A 292 30.13 2.59 -8.16
N ALA A 293 29.18 3.25 -8.84
CA ALA A 293 27.75 3.03 -8.63
C ALA A 293 27.30 1.63 -9.05
N ALA A 294 27.81 1.13 -10.17
CA ALA A 294 27.55 -0.23 -10.63
C ALA A 294 28.11 -1.27 -9.64
N ALA A 295 29.33 -1.10 -9.21
CA ALA A 295 29.96 -1.96 -8.19
C ALA A 295 29.19 -1.89 -6.84
N ALA A 296 28.81 -0.69 -6.39
CA ALA A 296 28.01 -0.52 -5.18
C ALA A 296 26.65 -1.22 -5.30
N GLY A 297 25.97 -1.09 -6.44
CA GLY A 297 24.74 -1.80 -6.73
C GLY A 297 24.90 -3.32 -6.63
N ALA A 298 25.96 -3.85 -7.26
CA ALA A 298 26.25 -5.28 -7.25
C ALA A 298 26.63 -5.79 -5.85
N LEU A 299 27.48 -5.07 -5.11
CA LEU A 299 27.90 -5.43 -3.76
C LEU A 299 26.78 -5.32 -2.73
N THR A 300 25.85 -4.38 -2.91
CA THR A 300 24.74 -4.20 -1.98
C THR A 300 23.51 -5.06 -2.34
N ALA A 301 23.43 -5.61 -3.56
CA ALA A 301 22.31 -6.47 -3.98
C ALA A 301 22.04 -7.62 -3.00
N PRO A 302 23.05 -8.40 -2.52
CA PRO A 302 22.83 -9.42 -1.51
C PRO A 302 22.20 -8.88 -0.22
N LEU A 303 22.61 -7.68 0.24
CA LEU A 303 22.05 -7.07 1.45
C LEU A 303 20.56 -6.72 1.30
N TRP A 304 20.14 -6.34 0.10
CA TRP A 304 18.73 -6.11 -0.21
C TRP A 304 17.94 -7.41 -0.28
N THR A 305 18.54 -8.50 -0.76
CA THR A 305 17.89 -9.79 -0.97
C THR A 305 18.01 -10.74 0.23
N VAL A 306 18.88 -10.46 1.21
CA VAL A 306 19.09 -11.35 2.39
C VAL A 306 17.77 -11.65 3.12
N GLY A 307 16.84 -10.69 3.19
CA GLY A 307 15.50 -10.95 3.75
C GLY A 307 14.68 -11.94 2.92
N ALA A 308 14.95 -12.06 1.61
CA ALA A 308 14.28 -12.99 0.72
C ALA A 308 15.01 -14.36 0.66
N LEU A 309 16.35 -14.36 0.74
CA LEU A 309 17.19 -15.57 0.75
C LEU A 309 17.17 -16.29 2.10
N ALA A 310 16.92 -15.58 3.20
CA ALA A 310 16.64 -16.19 4.51
C ALA A 310 15.27 -16.90 4.52
N GLY A 311 14.91 -17.51 3.40
CA GLY A 311 13.64 -18.15 3.12
C GLY A 311 13.22 -19.32 4.03
N THR A 312 14.00 -19.60 5.06
CA THR A 312 13.63 -20.50 6.16
C THR A 312 12.89 -19.79 7.29
N ASN A 313 12.99 -18.45 7.41
CA ASN A 313 12.27 -17.65 8.40
C ASN A 313 11.31 -16.67 7.72
N ARG A 314 10.29 -17.19 7.05
CA ARG A 314 9.17 -16.37 6.61
C ARG A 314 8.49 -15.77 7.82
N ASN A 315 8.38 -14.45 7.83
CA ASN A 315 7.56 -13.79 8.83
C ASN A 315 6.10 -14.24 8.62
N ALA A 316 5.65 -15.19 9.44
CA ALA A 316 4.31 -15.75 9.37
C ALA A 316 3.21 -14.67 9.53
N SER A 317 3.53 -13.51 10.08
CA SER A 317 2.60 -12.39 10.19
C SER A 317 2.50 -11.55 8.92
N LEU A 318 3.37 -11.75 7.91
CA LEU A 318 3.36 -11.01 6.67
C LEU A 318 2.38 -11.61 5.66
N ILE A 319 1.18 -11.09 5.64
CA ILE A 319 0.11 -11.52 4.73
C ILE A 319 0.06 -10.55 3.55
N ARG A 320 0.09 -11.09 2.32
CA ARG A 320 -0.02 -10.30 1.10
C ARG A 320 -1.46 -10.26 0.57
N PRO A 321 -1.81 -9.22 -0.22
CA PRO A 321 -3.14 -9.13 -0.84
C PRO A 321 -3.47 -10.32 -1.74
N PRO A 322 -4.78 -10.63 -1.96
CA PRO A 322 -5.19 -11.72 -2.84
C PRO A 322 -4.66 -11.51 -4.27
N GLY A 323 -4.14 -12.57 -4.87
CA GLY A 323 -3.50 -12.53 -6.18
C GLY A 323 -2.02 -12.11 -6.16
N ALA A 324 -1.45 -11.76 -4.99
CA ALA A 324 -0.02 -11.52 -4.89
C ALA A 324 0.76 -12.79 -5.31
N LEU A 325 1.84 -12.58 -6.05
CA LEU A 325 2.75 -13.65 -6.42
C LEU A 325 3.49 -14.18 -5.18
N ASP A 326 4.23 -15.28 -5.32
CA ASP A 326 5.20 -15.72 -4.32
C ASP A 326 6.15 -14.57 -3.96
N GLU A 327 6.69 -14.57 -2.75
CA GLU A 327 7.37 -13.38 -2.19
C GLU A 327 8.53 -12.91 -3.07
N GLU A 328 9.31 -13.84 -3.60
CA GLU A 328 10.43 -13.53 -4.49
C GLU A 328 9.95 -12.81 -5.75
N ARG A 329 9.03 -13.42 -6.51
CA ARG A 329 8.46 -12.81 -7.72
C ARG A 329 7.65 -11.55 -7.44
N PHE A 330 7.04 -11.45 -6.26
CA PHE A 330 6.33 -10.25 -5.84
C PHE A 330 7.28 -9.07 -5.67
N LEU A 331 8.40 -9.27 -4.98
CA LEU A 331 9.40 -8.22 -4.72
C LEU A 331 10.16 -7.78 -5.99
N THR A 332 10.32 -8.69 -6.98
CA THR A 332 10.91 -8.33 -8.29
C THR A 332 9.98 -7.50 -9.18
N ARG A 333 8.70 -7.32 -8.80
CA ARG A 333 7.70 -6.60 -9.61
C ARG A 333 7.09 -5.39 -8.91
N CYS A 334 7.05 -5.40 -7.59
CA CYS A 334 6.36 -4.34 -6.83
C CYS A 334 7.14 -3.02 -6.86
N ILE A 335 6.60 -2.01 -7.54
CA ILE A 335 7.17 -0.65 -7.63
C ILE A 335 6.74 0.27 -6.50
N ARG A 336 6.01 -0.22 -5.50
CA ARG A 336 5.59 0.51 -4.29
C ARG A 336 4.76 1.77 -4.57
N CYS A 337 3.93 1.76 -5.60
CA CYS A 337 3.12 2.91 -6.00
C CYS A 337 1.93 3.21 -5.05
N GLY A 338 1.54 2.26 -4.18
CA GLY A 338 0.45 2.45 -3.22
C GLY A 338 -0.97 2.38 -3.79
N GLN A 339 -1.15 2.09 -5.09
CA GLN A 339 -2.47 2.04 -5.72
C GLN A 339 -3.38 0.96 -5.10
N CYS A 340 -2.84 -0.25 -4.87
CA CYS A 340 -3.60 -1.33 -4.24
C CYS A 340 -4.05 -1.00 -2.80
N MET A 341 -3.25 -0.20 -2.07
CA MET A 341 -3.61 0.28 -0.73
C MET A 341 -4.79 1.26 -0.81
N ARG A 342 -4.74 2.19 -1.77
CA ARG A 342 -5.79 3.18 -1.97
C ARG A 342 -7.09 2.55 -2.50
N ALA A 343 -7.00 1.59 -3.41
CA ALA A 343 -8.15 0.89 -3.97
C ALA A 343 -8.84 -0.06 -2.98
N CYS A 344 -8.21 -0.40 -1.85
CA CYS A 344 -8.80 -1.32 -0.88
C CYS A 344 -10.00 -0.68 -0.15
N PRO A 345 -11.24 -1.20 -0.31
CA PRO A 345 -12.41 -0.62 0.34
C PRO A 345 -12.41 -0.81 1.86
N SER A 346 -11.77 -1.87 2.36
CA SER A 346 -11.64 -2.15 3.79
C SER A 346 -10.48 -1.42 4.45
N ASN A 347 -9.58 -0.79 3.68
CA ASN A 347 -8.35 -0.12 4.17
C ASN A 347 -7.39 -1.01 4.96
N ILE A 348 -7.43 -2.33 4.74
CA ILE A 348 -6.56 -3.29 5.43
C ILE A 348 -5.19 -3.45 4.77
N ILE A 349 -5.02 -2.98 3.51
CA ILE A 349 -3.73 -3.04 2.84
C ILE A 349 -2.90 -1.85 3.31
N GLN A 350 -1.83 -2.14 4.04
CA GLN A 350 -0.95 -1.16 4.69
C GLN A 350 0.46 -1.22 4.09
N PRO A 351 1.22 -0.12 4.11
CA PRO A 351 2.63 -0.16 3.73
C PRO A 351 3.45 -0.90 4.78
N SER A 352 4.12 -1.98 4.40
CA SER A 352 5.05 -2.67 5.30
C SER A 352 6.29 -1.81 5.55
N LEU A 353 6.85 -1.87 6.74
CA LEU A 353 8.14 -1.26 7.09
C LEU A 353 9.26 -2.30 6.95
N LEU A 354 9.74 -2.82 8.05
CA LEU A 354 10.84 -3.79 8.06
C LEU A 354 10.37 -5.25 8.19
N GLU A 355 9.05 -5.48 8.26
CA GLU A 355 8.44 -6.81 8.43
C GLU A 355 8.75 -7.75 7.26
N SER A 356 8.92 -7.19 6.07
CA SER A 356 9.32 -7.89 4.84
C SER A 356 10.78 -7.66 4.45
N GLY A 357 11.62 -7.30 5.43
CA GLY A 357 13.01 -6.90 5.20
C GLY A 357 13.15 -5.55 4.48
N VAL A 358 14.39 -5.12 4.25
CA VAL A 358 14.67 -3.83 3.60
C VAL A 358 14.12 -3.79 2.17
N GLN A 359 14.20 -4.92 1.46
CA GLN A 359 13.67 -5.05 0.09
C GLN A 359 12.16 -4.85 0.04
N GLY A 360 11.44 -5.21 1.09
CA GLY A 360 9.99 -5.10 1.18
C GLY A 360 9.47 -3.77 1.71
N LEU A 361 10.34 -2.80 1.99
CA LEU A 361 9.93 -1.48 2.50
C LEU A 361 8.85 -0.85 1.62
N TRP A 362 7.73 -0.41 2.26
CA TRP A 362 6.55 0.19 1.64
C TRP A 362 5.81 -0.70 0.63
N THR A 363 6.06 -2.00 0.63
CA THR A 363 5.23 -2.94 -0.14
C THR A 363 3.91 -3.22 0.59
N PRO A 364 2.83 -3.59 -0.13
CA PRO A 364 1.52 -3.84 0.49
C PRO A 364 1.51 -5.09 1.36
N ALA A 365 1.10 -4.95 2.61
CA ALA A 365 0.82 -6.03 3.55
C ALA A 365 -0.60 -5.88 4.11
N LEU A 366 -1.23 -6.98 4.50
CA LEU A 366 -2.53 -6.95 5.15
C LEU A 366 -2.36 -6.76 6.66
N ASN A 367 -3.03 -5.75 7.22
CA ASN A 367 -3.16 -5.55 8.65
C ASN A 367 -4.63 -5.50 9.02
N PHE A 368 -5.16 -6.58 9.59
CA PHE A 368 -6.57 -6.70 9.94
C PHE A 368 -7.00 -5.91 11.18
N ARG A 369 -6.07 -5.24 11.85
CA ARG A 369 -6.37 -4.37 13.01
C ARG A 369 -6.69 -2.95 12.61
N ILE A 370 -6.35 -2.59 11.36
CA ILE A 370 -6.58 -1.28 10.78
C ILE A 370 -7.66 -1.41 9.72
N GLY A 371 -8.47 -0.37 9.57
CA GLY A 371 -9.52 -0.35 8.56
C GLY A 371 -10.91 -0.65 9.14
N ARG A 372 -11.79 -1.16 8.31
CA ARG A 372 -13.24 -1.29 8.59
C ARG A 372 -13.71 -2.73 8.75
N SER A 373 -12.98 -3.68 8.23
CA SER A 373 -13.31 -5.10 8.25
C SER A 373 -12.13 -5.92 7.73
N GLY A 374 -12.25 -7.24 7.63
CA GLY A 374 -11.30 -8.08 6.92
C GLY A 374 -11.32 -7.89 5.39
N CYS A 375 -10.63 -8.75 4.66
CA CYS A 375 -10.67 -8.79 3.20
C CYS A 375 -12.07 -9.19 2.73
N GLN A 376 -12.74 -8.30 1.99
CA GLN A 376 -14.07 -8.57 1.46
C GLN A 376 -14.04 -9.73 0.46
N VAL A 377 -14.95 -10.68 0.62
CA VAL A 377 -15.01 -11.90 -0.19
C VAL A 377 -15.20 -11.54 -1.67
N ASN A 378 -16.16 -10.65 -1.97
CA ASN A 378 -16.51 -10.23 -3.33
C ASN A 378 -15.69 -9.04 -3.85
N CYS A 379 -14.39 -8.95 -3.50
CA CYS A 379 -13.52 -7.85 -3.93
C CYS A 379 -12.20 -8.35 -4.51
N VAL A 380 -11.86 -7.88 -5.71
CA VAL A 380 -10.60 -8.16 -6.42
C VAL A 380 -9.87 -6.89 -6.86
N ALA A 381 -10.24 -5.72 -6.31
CA ALA A 381 -9.78 -4.42 -6.75
C ALA A 381 -8.24 -4.26 -6.71
N CYS A 382 -7.57 -4.83 -5.71
CA CYS A 382 -6.11 -4.69 -5.54
C CYS A 382 -5.29 -5.27 -6.70
N GLY A 383 -5.75 -6.39 -7.30
CA GLY A 383 -5.11 -6.97 -8.49
C GLY A 383 -5.39 -6.16 -9.75
N ASN A 384 -6.61 -5.63 -9.90
CA ASN A 384 -7.01 -4.86 -11.08
C ASN A 384 -6.27 -3.52 -11.21
N VAL A 385 -5.76 -2.96 -10.10
CA VAL A 385 -5.01 -1.69 -10.10
C VAL A 385 -3.50 -1.88 -10.08
N CYS A 386 -2.97 -3.09 -10.13
CA CYS A 386 -1.53 -3.32 -10.08
C CYS A 386 -0.90 -3.16 -11.47
N PRO A 387 -0.06 -2.13 -11.74
CA PRO A 387 0.48 -1.87 -13.08
C PRO A 387 1.51 -2.90 -13.53
N THR A 388 2.19 -3.56 -12.60
CA THR A 388 3.26 -4.53 -12.87
C THR A 388 2.83 -5.97 -12.65
N SER A 389 1.54 -6.21 -12.35
CA SER A 389 1.02 -7.54 -12.00
C SER A 389 1.79 -8.25 -10.88
N ALA A 390 2.43 -7.50 -9.98
CA ALA A 390 2.94 -8.03 -8.72
C ALA A 390 1.80 -8.64 -7.89
N ILE A 391 0.62 -8.03 -7.96
CA ILE A 391 -0.66 -8.60 -7.55
C ILE A 391 -1.41 -8.91 -8.85
N ARG A 392 -1.59 -10.18 -9.15
CA ARG A 392 -2.26 -10.65 -10.36
C ARG A 392 -3.76 -10.31 -10.30
N PRO A 393 -4.36 -9.82 -11.38
CA PRO A 393 -5.81 -9.68 -11.43
C PRO A 393 -6.48 -11.05 -11.31
N LEU A 394 -7.44 -11.16 -10.41
CA LEU A 394 -8.26 -12.34 -10.19
C LEU A 394 -9.68 -12.09 -10.72
N SER A 395 -10.35 -13.17 -11.14
CA SER A 395 -11.81 -13.16 -11.23
C SER A 395 -12.44 -13.47 -9.86
N LEU A 396 -13.73 -13.24 -9.69
CA LEU A 396 -14.42 -13.61 -8.45
C LEU A 396 -14.53 -15.13 -8.33
N GLU A 397 -14.76 -15.82 -9.45
CA GLU A 397 -14.83 -17.28 -9.52
C GLU A 397 -13.48 -17.88 -9.09
N GLU A 398 -12.37 -17.34 -9.58
CA GLU A 398 -11.03 -17.77 -9.17
C GLU A 398 -10.77 -17.51 -7.69
N LYS A 399 -11.20 -16.35 -7.17
CA LYS A 399 -11.03 -16.02 -5.75
C LYS A 399 -11.82 -16.96 -4.84
N HIS A 400 -13.02 -17.34 -5.28
CA HIS A 400 -13.88 -18.24 -4.52
C HIS A 400 -13.59 -19.72 -4.75
N GLY A 401 -12.84 -20.07 -5.81
CA GLY A 401 -12.61 -21.44 -6.20
C GLY A 401 -13.90 -22.11 -6.70
N THR A 402 -14.67 -21.41 -7.52
CA THR A 402 -15.89 -21.91 -8.13
C THR A 402 -15.72 -22.11 -9.63
N ASP A 403 -16.67 -22.75 -10.27
CA ASP A 403 -16.71 -23.01 -11.72
C ASP A 403 -15.41 -23.65 -12.23
N ALA A 404 -14.72 -23.03 -13.17
CA ALA A 404 -13.47 -23.52 -13.74
C ALA A 404 -12.30 -23.63 -12.72
N PHE A 405 -12.46 -23.10 -11.52
CA PHE A 405 -11.44 -23.11 -10.47
C PHE A 405 -11.80 -24.02 -9.27
N ALA A 406 -12.85 -24.82 -9.37
CA ALA A 406 -13.33 -25.69 -8.30
C ALA A 406 -12.24 -26.66 -7.80
N ASP A 407 -11.45 -27.23 -8.69
CA ASP A 407 -10.35 -28.15 -8.35
C ASP A 407 -9.21 -27.49 -7.56
N LYS A 408 -8.97 -26.18 -7.78
CA LYS A 408 -7.94 -25.41 -7.10
C LYS A 408 -8.39 -24.91 -5.72
N GLY A 409 -9.70 -24.85 -5.51
CA GLY A 409 -10.32 -24.28 -4.34
C GLY A 409 -10.12 -22.76 -4.22
N PRO A 410 -10.61 -22.15 -3.12
CA PRO A 410 -10.56 -20.71 -2.91
C PRO A 410 -9.14 -20.18 -2.72
N VAL A 411 -8.89 -18.93 -3.11
CA VAL A 411 -7.64 -18.23 -2.84
C VAL A 411 -7.52 -17.99 -1.33
N ARG A 412 -6.53 -18.60 -0.73
CA ARG A 412 -6.23 -18.48 0.71
C ARG A 412 -5.15 -17.44 0.93
N LEU A 413 -5.42 -16.50 1.83
CA LEU A 413 -4.47 -15.47 2.26
C LEU A 413 -3.62 -15.94 3.45
N GLY A 414 -4.12 -16.92 4.17
CA GLY A 414 -3.52 -17.48 5.36
C GLY A 414 -4.52 -18.32 6.14
N LEU A 415 -4.18 -18.61 7.39
CA LEU A 415 -5.02 -19.39 8.30
C LEU A 415 -5.22 -18.65 9.63
N ALA A 416 -6.44 -18.68 10.16
CA ALA A 416 -6.75 -18.13 11.46
C ALA A 416 -6.39 -19.11 12.58
N PHE A 417 -5.78 -18.59 13.65
CA PHE A 417 -5.43 -19.34 14.86
C PHE A 417 -6.07 -18.70 16.08
N VAL A 418 -6.64 -19.53 16.95
CA VAL A 418 -7.22 -19.10 18.21
C VAL A 418 -6.18 -19.18 19.32
N ASP A 419 -5.83 -18.04 19.88
CA ASP A 419 -5.03 -17.95 21.10
C ASP A 419 -5.94 -18.24 22.31
N ARG A 420 -5.89 -19.49 22.79
CA ARG A 420 -6.76 -19.96 23.87
C ARG A 420 -6.53 -19.19 25.17
N ALA A 421 -5.30 -18.73 25.43
CA ALA A 421 -4.98 -17.99 26.64
C ALA A 421 -5.59 -16.58 26.69
N ARG A 422 -6.06 -16.07 25.55
CA ARG A 422 -6.68 -14.75 25.43
C ARG A 422 -8.16 -14.79 25.05
N CYS A 423 -8.65 -15.91 24.54
CA CYS A 423 -10.02 -16.04 24.06
C CYS A 423 -11.00 -16.10 25.24
N LEU A 424 -12.06 -15.27 25.20
CA LEU A 424 -13.04 -15.15 26.28
C LEU A 424 -13.64 -16.50 26.72
N PRO A 425 -14.15 -17.38 25.79
CA PRO A 425 -14.66 -18.69 26.16
C PRO A 425 -13.60 -19.69 26.65
N TRP A 426 -12.34 -19.53 26.21
CA TRP A 426 -11.28 -20.45 26.58
C TRP A 426 -10.60 -20.09 27.91
N ALA A 427 -10.28 -18.82 28.13
CA ALA A 427 -9.46 -18.38 29.26
C ALA A 427 -10.27 -17.73 30.40
N MET A 428 -11.39 -17.08 30.07
CA MET A 428 -12.09 -16.20 31.01
C MET A 428 -13.49 -16.68 31.37
N ASN A 429 -13.90 -17.85 30.90
CA ASN A 429 -15.23 -18.40 31.10
C ASN A 429 -16.35 -17.37 30.80
N ARG A 430 -16.18 -16.62 29.72
CA ARG A 430 -17.15 -15.62 29.24
C ARG A 430 -17.71 -16.05 27.88
N PRO A 431 -19.04 -16.06 27.69
CA PRO A 431 -19.67 -16.38 26.40
C PRO A 431 -19.22 -15.38 25.31
N CYS A 432 -18.88 -15.90 24.13
CA CYS A 432 -18.54 -15.10 22.95
C CYS A 432 -18.58 -16.00 21.71
N ILE A 433 -19.24 -15.52 20.63
CA ILE A 433 -19.38 -16.22 19.33
C ILE A 433 -19.02 -15.32 18.13
N VAL A 434 -18.54 -14.11 18.37
CA VAL A 434 -18.33 -13.08 17.35
C VAL A 434 -17.55 -13.59 16.14
N CYS A 435 -16.44 -14.31 16.36
CA CYS A 435 -15.61 -14.82 15.25
C CYS A 435 -16.34 -15.88 14.39
N GLN A 436 -17.25 -16.67 14.96
CA GLN A 436 -18.09 -17.61 14.21
C GLN A 436 -19.18 -16.86 13.43
N GLU A 437 -19.89 -15.93 14.07
CA GLU A 437 -20.97 -15.18 13.44
C GLU A 437 -20.51 -14.41 12.22
N LEU A 438 -19.36 -13.75 12.33
CA LEU A 438 -18.79 -12.91 11.29
C LEU A 438 -17.91 -13.65 10.27
N CYS A 439 -17.78 -14.97 10.38
CA CYS A 439 -17.10 -15.76 9.36
C CYS A 439 -17.90 -15.76 8.06
N PRO A 440 -17.36 -15.19 6.95
CA PRO A 440 -18.12 -15.01 5.70
C PRO A 440 -18.13 -16.26 4.81
N VAL A 441 -17.37 -17.29 5.17
CA VAL A 441 -17.27 -18.53 4.39
C VAL A 441 -18.51 -19.40 4.64
N SER A 442 -19.04 -20.04 3.61
CA SER A 442 -20.17 -20.95 3.71
C SER A 442 -19.80 -22.33 3.11
N PRO A 443 -19.93 -23.42 3.87
CA PRO A 443 -20.16 -23.49 5.33
C PRO A 443 -19.05 -22.81 6.13
N LYS A 444 -19.38 -22.27 7.32
CA LYS A 444 -18.43 -21.48 8.13
C LYS A 444 -17.15 -22.24 8.44
N ALA A 445 -16.02 -21.57 8.29
CA ALA A 445 -14.70 -22.11 8.65
C ALA A 445 -14.46 -22.08 10.18
N ILE A 446 -15.18 -21.22 10.91
CA ILE A 446 -15.14 -21.18 12.37
C ILE A 446 -16.38 -21.83 12.90
N TYR A 447 -16.20 -22.85 13.70
CA TYR A 447 -17.25 -23.55 14.43
C TYR A 447 -16.98 -23.54 15.92
N THR A 448 -18.00 -23.73 16.75
CA THR A 448 -17.86 -23.72 18.20
C THR A 448 -18.17 -25.08 18.79
N ARG A 449 -17.38 -25.47 19.80
CA ARG A 449 -17.67 -26.60 20.67
C ARG A 449 -18.35 -26.08 21.94
N ILE A 450 -19.52 -26.60 22.23
CA ILE A 450 -20.26 -26.22 23.43
C ILE A 450 -19.64 -26.98 24.62
N THR A 451 -19.27 -26.25 25.67
CA THR A 451 -18.81 -26.78 26.93
C THR A 451 -19.50 -26.03 28.07
N PHE A 452 -19.65 -26.69 29.21
CA PHE A 452 -20.23 -26.11 30.43
C PHE A 452 -19.16 -26.08 31.50
N GLU A 453 -18.84 -24.90 32.00
CA GLU A 453 -17.85 -24.71 33.06
C GLU A 453 -18.52 -24.14 34.30
N THR A 454 -18.24 -24.73 35.46
CA THR A 454 -18.79 -24.25 36.72
C THR A 454 -18.31 -22.83 37.00
N VAL A 455 -19.24 -21.95 37.30
CA VAL A 455 -18.92 -20.56 37.63
C VAL A 455 -18.23 -20.56 39.02
N ARG A 456 -17.26 -19.68 39.21
CA ARG A 456 -16.60 -19.51 40.52
C ARG A 456 -17.67 -19.21 41.57
N ASP A 457 -17.63 -19.96 42.70
CA ASP A 457 -18.60 -19.93 43.78
C ASP A 457 -20.04 -20.29 43.36
N GLY A 458 -20.20 -21.01 42.24
CA GLY A 458 -21.49 -21.41 41.68
C GLY A 458 -22.09 -22.69 42.26
N ARG A 459 -21.54 -23.23 43.33
CA ARG A 459 -22.12 -24.37 44.05
C ARG A 459 -23.04 -23.87 45.14
N ILE A 460 -24.31 -24.19 45.04
CA ILE A 460 -25.35 -23.64 45.91
C ILE A 460 -26.31 -24.76 46.32
N PRO A 461 -26.67 -24.82 47.62
CA PRO A 461 -27.69 -25.77 48.08
C PRO A 461 -29.10 -25.35 47.59
N VAL A 462 -29.90 -26.32 47.24
CA VAL A 462 -31.29 -26.19 46.81
C VAL A 462 -32.20 -26.18 48.02
N ALA A 463 -33.11 -25.21 48.11
CA ALA A 463 -34.16 -25.22 49.09
C ALA A 463 -35.33 -26.13 48.60
N ARG A 464 -35.79 -25.95 47.39
CA ARG A 464 -36.90 -26.69 46.81
C ARG A 464 -36.94 -26.53 45.29
N ILE A 465 -37.44 -27.54 44.60
CA ILE A 465 -37.79 -27.41 43.17
C ILE A 465 -39.27 -27.72 42.98
N GLN A 466 -39.97 -26.93 42.19
CA GLN A 466 -41.36 -27.14 41.79
C GLN A 466 -41.45 -26.91 40.28
N GLY A 467 -41.53 -27.99 39.52
CA GLY A 467 -41.63 -27.95 38.07
C GLY A 467 -40.40 -27.23 37.46
N ASN A 468 -40.64 -26.02 36.95
CA ASN A 468 -39.56 -25.22 36.31
C ASN A 468 -38.95 -24.16 37.25
N VAL A 469 -39.40 -24.05 38.50
CA VAL A 469 -38.91 -23.09 39.47
C VAL A 469 -38.01 -23.77 40.47
N LEU A 470 -36.77 -23.35 40.57
CA LEU A 470 -35.78 -23.81 41.53
C LEU A 470 -35.56 -22.71 42.59
N GLU A 471 -35.88 -22.99 43.82
CA GLU A 471 -35.61 -22.11 44.95
C GLU A 471 -34.28 -22.50 45.60
N LEU A 472 -33.48 -21.45 45.89
CA LEU A 472 -32.15 -21.58 46.47
C LEU A 472 -32.19 -21.38 48.00
N ALA A 473 -31.40 -22.14 48.74
CA ALA A 473 -31.28 -21.94 50.18
C ALA A 473 -30.58 -20.62 50.56
N ALA A 474 -29.76 -20.09 49.66
CA ALA A 474 -29.09 -18.79 49.81
C ALA A 474 -29.00 -18.08 48.45
N PRO A 475 -28.98 -16.73 48.42
CA PRO A 475 -28.80 -16.01 47.16
C PRO A 475 -27.43 -16.36 46.56
N PRO A 476 -27.35 -16.51 45.22
CA PRO A 476 -26.10 -16.82 44.55
C PRO A 476 -25.09 -15.68 44.77
N PRO A 477 -23.85 -15.93 45.14
CA PRO A 477 -22.82 -14.89 45.35
C PRO A 477 -22.28 -14.33 44.01
N ILE A 478 -23.12 -14.30 43.01
CA ILE A 478 -22.76 -13.97 41.62
C ILE A 478 -23.53 -12.71 41.23
N GLY A 479 -22.84 -11.59 41.16
CA GLY A 479 -23.42 -10.27 40.78
C GLY A 479 -23.74 -10.12 39.28
N ARG A 480 -24.09 -11.19 38.57
CA ARG A 480 -24.39 -11.22 37.14
C ARG A 480 -25.84 -11.61 36.87
N ASN A 481 -26.40 -11.13 35.75
CA ASN A 481 -27.69 -11.61 35.31
C ASN A 481 -27.57 -13.05 34.76
N LEU A 482 -27.97 -14.02 35.53
CA LEU A 482 -27.94 -15.45 35.20
C LEU A 482 -29.06 -15.84 34.22
N GLY A 483 -30.06 -14.98 34.00
CA GLY A 483 -31.16 -15.17 33.05
C GLY A 483 -30.82 -14.73 31.61
N SER A 484 -29.55 -14.49 31.28
CA SER A 484 -29.12 -14.10 29.92
C SER A 484 -29.20 -15.22 28.88
N GLY A 485 -29.57 -16.45 29.29
CA GLY A 485 -29.60 -17.62 28.43
C GLY A 485 -28.27 -18.38 28.27
N ASP A 486 -27.19 -17.81 28.82
CA ASP A 486 -25.86 -18.43 28.76
C ASP A 486 -25.54 -19.31 30.01
N TYR A 487 -26.41 -19.30 30.99
CA TYR A 487 -26.20 -20.04 32.24
C TYR A 487 -27.17 -21.20 32.36
N ALA A 488 -26.68 -22.25 32.96
CA ALA A 488 -27.46 -23.48 33.24
C ALA A 488 -27.19 -23.99 34.65
N VAL A 489 -28.15 -24.69 35.18
CA VAL A 489 -28.00 -25.48 36.41
C VAL A 489 -27.64 -26.90 36.03
N ARG A 490 -26.69 -27.53 36.77
CA ARG A 490 -26.33 -28.93 36.66
C ARG A 490 -26.40 -29.57 38.03
N ALA A 491 -27.03 -30.73 38.12
CA ALA A 491 -26.97 -31.55 39.31
C ALA A 491 -25.56 -32.19 39.47
N LEU A 492 -25.12 -32.44 40.67
CA LEU A 492 -23.81 -33.07 40.93
C LEU A 492 -23.74 -34.55 40.55
N THR A 493 -24.84 -35.13 40.09
CA THR A 493 -24.85 -36.49 39.57
C THR A 493 -24.02 -36.64 38.32
N PRO A 494 -23.21 -37.69 38.16
CA PRO A 494 -22.44 -37.89 36.96
C PRO A 494 -23.31 -37.89 35.71
N ASN A 495 -22.88 -37.14 34.66
CA ASN A 495 -23.59 -37.00 33.38
C ASN A 495 -24.99 -36.35 33.42
N ALA A 496 -25.34 -35.65 34.49
CA ALA A 496 -26.59 -34.89 34.52
C ALA A 496 -26.62 -33.86 33.40
N PRO A 497 -27.65 -33.82 32.55
CA PRO A 497 -27.74 -32.83 31.49
C PRO A 497 -27.93 -31.43 32.10
N PRO A 498 -27.33 -30.39 31.53
CA PRO A 498 -27.51 -29.01 32.01
C PRO A 498 -28.90 -28.52 31.67
N ARG A 499 -29.53 -27.77 32.59
CA ARG A 499 -30.85 -27.16 32.41
C ARG A 499 -30.73 -25.64 32.40
N ARG A 500 -31.10 -24.97 31.35
CA ARG A 500 -30.87 -23.50 31.17
C ARG A 500 -31.70 -22.69 32.16
N ILE A 501 -31.10 -21.58 32.61
CA ILE A 501 -31.75 -20.57 33.44
C ILE A 501 -32.39 -19.56 32.51
N LEU A 502 -33.73 -19.45 32.51
CA LEU A 502 -34.52 -18.51 31.71
C LEU A 502 -34.69 -17.17 32.42
N LEU A 503 -34.98 -17.22 33.75
CA LEU A 503 -35.14 -16.04 34.58
C LEU A 503 -34.40 -16.25 35.89
N HIS A 504 -33.91 -15.16 36.44
CA HIS A 504 -33.16 -15.11 37.67
C HIS A 504 -33.79 -14.08 38.62
N SER A 505 -34.14 -14.53 39.82
CA SER A 505 -34.54 -13.70 40.94
C SER A 505 -33.49 -13.80 42.05
N LYS A 506 -33.65 -13.06 43.16
CA LYS A 506 -32.67 -13.06 44.27
C LYS A 506 -32.41 -14.46 44.83
N GLN A 507 -33.42 -15.32 44.90
CA GLN A 507 -33.33 -16.65 45.49
C GLN A 507 -34.03 -17.75 44.65
N SER A 508 -34.40 -17.46 43.41
CA SER A 508 -35.03 -18.45 42.56
C SER A 508 -34.57 -18.36 41.10
N PHE A 509 -34.53 -19.49 40.44
CA PHE A 509 -34.32 -19.63 39.01
C PHE A 509 -35.55 -20.23 38.33
N THR A 510 -36.00 -19.61 37.25
CA THR A 510 -36.93 -20.28 36.32
C THR A 510 -36.08 -21.00 35.28
N LEU A 511 -36.22 -22.30 35.21
CA LEU A 511 -35.47 -23.19 34.34
C LEU A 511 -36.27 -23.56 33.09
N GLU A 512 -35.55 -23.89 32.04
CA GLU A 512 -36.11 -24.55 30.86
C GLU A 512 -36.80 -25.90 31.26
N PRO A 513 -37.79 -26.39 30.50
CA PRO A 513 -38.34 -27.73 30.78
C PRO A 513 -37.26 -28.79 30.91
N PRO A 514 -37.45 -29.79 31.82
CA PRO A 514 -36.40 -30.78 32.09
C PRO A 514 -36.06 -31.59 30.84
N PRO A 515 -34.79 -31.69 30.47
CA PRO A 515 -34.35 -32.55 29.38
C PRO A 515 -34.41 -34.03 29.80
N ALA A 516 -34.42 -34.93 28.80
CA ALA A 516 -34.34 -36.38 29.09
C ALA A 516 -33.12 -36.73 29.93
N GLY A 517 -33.32 -37.49 30.99
CA GLY A 517 -32.24 -37.83 31.93
C GLY A 517 -32.00 -36.81 33.06
N TRP A 518 -32.83 -35.75 33.14
CA TRP A 518 -32.80 -34.87 34.32
C TRP A 518 -33.54 -35.51 35.48
N SER A 519 -32.89 -35.48 36.66
CA SER A 519 -33.53 -35.82 37.94
C SER A 519 -33.58 -34.57 38.81
N ASP A 520 -34.73 -34.26 39.37
CA ASP A 520 -34.89 -33.12 40.27
C ASP A 520 -34.02 -33.31 41.53
N PRO A 521 -33.19 -32.30 41.91
CA PRO A 521 -32.41 -32.35 43.10
C PRO A 521 -33.29 -32.36 44.36
N ALA A 522 -32.92 -33.16 45.36
CA ALA A 522 -33.60 -33.17 46.64
C ALA A 522 -33.35 -31.87 47.42
N PRO A 523 -34.18 -31.51 48.40
CA PRO A 523 -33.90 -30.42 49.31
C PRO A 523 -32.50 -30.61 50.00
N ASN A 524 -31.73 -29.55 50.06
CA ASN A 524 -30.33 -29.52 50.52
C ASN A 524 -29.26 -30.16 49.58
N ASP A 525 -29.67 -30.72 48.46
CA ASP A 525 -28.72 -31.12 47.43
C ASP A 525 -27.99 -29.87 46.87
N THR A 526 -26.71 -30.06 46.55
CA THR A 526 -25.91 -28.99 45.94
C THR A 526 -26.04 -29.07 44.43
N ILE A 527 -26.33 -27.93 43.80
CA ILE A 527 -26.30 -27.75 42.36
C ILE A 527 -25.09 -26.93 41.93
N GLU A 528 -24.70 -27.08 40.71
CA GLU A 528 -23.69 -26.22 40.07
C GLU A 528 -24.33 -25.26 39.07
N ILE A 529 -24.02 -23.98 39.22
CA ILE A 529 -24.29 -23.01 38.16
C ILE A 529 -23.13 -23.08 37.18
N ALA A 530 -23.43 -23.47 35.97
CA ALA A 530 -22.45 -23.55 34.89
C ALA A 530 -22.74 -22.51 33.81
N VAL A 531 -21.68 -21.96 33.26
CA VAL A 531 -21.76 -21.09 32.07
C VAL A 531 -21.60 -21.94 30.81
N ARG A 532 -22.49 -21.74 29.86
CA ARG A 532 -22.43 -22.35 28.52
C ARG A 532 -21.40 -21.58 27.71
N LEU A 533 -20.31 -22.22 27.34
CA LEU A 533 -19.24 -21.66 26.57
C LEU A 533 -19.24 -22.24 25.16
N GLN A 534 -19.19 -21.38 24.17
CA GLN A 534 -19.02 -21.74 22.78
C GLN A 534 -17.57 -21.52 22.37
N ARG A 535 -16.72 -22.52 22.58
CA ARG A 535 -15.27 -22.45 22.35
C ARG A 535 -14.96 -22.53 20.86
N PRO A 536 -14.43 -21.47 20.24
CA PRO A 536 -14.16 -21.46 18.80
C PRO A 536 -13.04 -22.41 18.41
N CYS A 537 -13.25 -23.08 17.29
CA CYS A 537 -12.28 -23.91 16.57
C CYS A 537 -12.26 -23.48 15.11
N VAL A 538 -11.13 -23.65 14.42
CA VAL A 538 -10.95 -23.27 13.03
C VAL A 538 -10.78 -24.51 12.17
N ASP A 539 -11.59 -24.62 11.11
CA ASP A 539 -11.40 -25.62 10.05
C ASP A 539 -10.41 -25.06 9.03
N ALA A 540 -9.21 -25.62 9.04
CA ALA A 540 -8.11 -25.19 8.15
C ALA A 540 -8.43 -25.43 6.66
N ALA A 541 -9.26 -26.41 6.33
CA ALA A 541 -9.65 -26.70 4.96
C ALA A 541 -10.57 -25.62 4.36
N ARG A 542 -11.39 -24.99 5.19
CA ARG A 542 -12.36 -23.96 4.78
C ARG A 542 -11.86 -22.53 4.98
N CYS A 543 -10.91 -22.32 5.90
CA CYS A 543 -10.45 -20.98 6.22
C CYS A 543 -9.69 -20.35 5.04
N THR A 544 -10.14 -19.17 4.61
CA THR A 544 -9.50 -18.38 3.54
C THR A 544 -8.53 -17.33 4.06
N GLY A 545 -8.39 -17.18 5.40
CA GLY A 545 -7.52 -16.17 5.98
C GLY A 545 -7.96 -14.73 5.73
N CYS A 546 -9.25 -14.47 5.53
CA CYS A 546 -9.79 -13.16 5.19
C CYS A 546 -9.66 -12.11 6.30
N GLY A 547 -9.35 -12.52 7.55
CA GLY A 547 -9.11 -11.64 8.69
C GLY A 547 -10.34 -10.99 9.31
N MET A 548 -11.57 -11.34 8.87
CA MET A 548 -12.80 -10.80 9.44
C MET A 548 -12.89 -11.11 10.94
N CYS A 549 -12.58 -12.34 11.31
CA CYS A 549 -12.59 -12.81 12.70
C CYS A 549 -11.56 -12.10 13.58
N GLU A 550 -10.39 -11.75 13.03
CA GLU A 550 -9.36 -10.98 13.74
C GLU A 550 -9.81 -9.53 13.94
N HIS A 551 -10.36 -8.91 12.89
CA HIS A 551 -10.83 -7.53 12.94
C HIS A 551 -11.88 -7.33 14.04
N GLU A 552 -12.89 -8.18 14.07
CA GLU A 552 -14.07 -8.06 14.91
C GLU A 552 -13.89 -8.66 16.32
N CYS A 553 -12.76 -9.30 16.59
CA CYS A 553 -12.51 -9.87 17.91
C CYS A 553 -12.57 -8.80 19.01
N PRO A 554 -13.43 -8.95 20.04
CA PRO A 554 -13.64 -7.93 21.08
C PRO A 554 -12.46 -7.80 22.06
N VAL A 555 -11.50 -8.74 22.03
CA VAL A 555 -10.32 -8.69 22.90
C VAL A 555 -9.39 -7.57 22.47
N SER A 556 -9.12 -6.63 23.35
CA SER A 556 -8.25 -5.47 23.10
C SER A 556 -6.77 -5.84 22.97
N GLY A 557 -5.99 -4.98 22.32
CA GLY A 557 -4.56 -5.18 22.08
C GLY A 557 -4.29 -6.31 21.09
N LEU A 558 -3.56 -7.34 21.49
CA LEU A 558 -3.41 -8.55 20.68
C LEU A 558 -4.71 -9.35 20.68
N ARG A 559 -5.34 -9.46 19.51
CA ARG A 559 -6.59 -10.20 19.34
C ARG A 559 -6.44 -11.67 19.74
N ALA A 560 -7.52 -12.26 20.24
CA ALA A 560 -7.54 -13.67 20.61
C ALA A 560 -7.62 -14.62 19.41
N ILE A 561 -8.04 -14.14 18.26
CA ILE A 561 -7.94 -14.86 16.99
C ILE A 561 -7.14 -14.00 16.03
N ARG A 562 -6.16 -14.61 15.37
CA ARG A 562 -5.23 -13.91 14.47
C ARG A 562 -4.97 -14.76 13.24
N VAL A 563 -4.79 -14.07 12.09
CA VAL A 563 -4.44 -14.72 10.84
C VAL A 563 -2.94 -14.66 10.63
N TYR A 564 -2.40 -15.78 10.19
CA TYR A 564 -1.00 -15.92 9.80
C TYR A 564 -0.91 -16.42 8.36
N ALA A 565 0.21 -16.18 7.68
CA ALA A 565 0.45 -16.56 6.29
C ALA A 565 0.60 -18.09 6.08
N GLU A 566 0.21 -18.89 7.06
CA GLU A 566 0.16 -20.34 6.94
C GLU A 566 -0.96 -20.78 5.99
N ASN A 567 -0.73 -21.84 5.22
CA ASN A 567 -1.69 -22.38 4.25
C ASN A 567 -2.12 -21.39 3.13
N GLU A 568 -1.29 -20.37 2.85
CA GLU A 568 -1.56 -19.40 1.78
C GLU A 568 -1.42 -20.03 0.38
N SER A 569 -2.31 -19.67 -0.55
CA SER A 569 -2.31 -20.24 -1.91
C SER A 569 -1.12 -19.82 -2.77
N ARG A 570 -0.48 -18.69 -2.48
CA ARG A 570 0.65 -18.16 -3.26
C ARG A 570 1.97 -18.91 -3.01
N SER A 571 2.08 -19.64 -1.93
CA SER A 571 3.30 -20.34 -1.55
C SER A 571 3.05 -21.83 -1.33
N PRO A 572 3.65 -22.70 -2.17
CA PRO A 572 3.53 -24.14 -1.98
C PRO A 572 4.19 -24.65 -0.68
N ASN A 573 5.14 -23.87 -0.13
CA ASN A 573 5.90 -24.23 1.07
C ASN A 573 5.23 -23.75 2.38
N ALA A 574 4.15 -22.97 2.30
CA ALA A 574 3.40 -22.50 3.45
C ALA A 574 2.23 -23.43 3.83
N LYS A 575 2.20 -24.66 3.32
CA LYS A 575 1.20 -25.66 3.68
C LYS A 575 1.50 -26.17 5.08
N MET A 576 0.50 -26.09 5.97
CA MET A 576 0.55 -26.87 7.20
C MET A 576 0.54 -28.35 6.86
N THR A 577 1.62 -29.03 7.15
CA THR A 577 1.64 -30.50 7.21
C THR A 577 0.94 -30.89 8.49
N ILE A 578 -0.30 -31.37 8.37
CA ILE A 578 -1.04 -32.02 9.47
C ILE A 578 -0.75 -33.50 9.42
#